data_aa5871b2c5760c55e6aa72665962792a
#
_entry.id   aa5871b2c5760c55e6aa72665962792a
#
_cell.length_a   1.000
_cell.length_b   1.000
_cell.length_c   1.000
_cell.angle_alpha   90.00
_cell.angle_beta   90.00
_cell.angle_gamma   90.00
#
_symmetry.space_group_name_H-M   'P 1'
#
loop_
_entity.id
_entity.type
_entity.pdbx_description
1 polymer ?
#
loop_
_entity_poly.entity_id
_entity_poly.type
_entity_poly.pdbx_seq_one_letter_code
_entity_poly.pdbx_strand_id
1 'polypeptide(L)'
;RGLGDVYKRQTVDTVMTDFKNDAANASEKYSDKVIAVTGQVGTIQDEYVTLRAYDDDLWLYNVNVYMENNQDLKKFKVGDTVTIEGVCDDTDLFGDVDVKKCVIADQFATVPDYDGAQKVKINDFVKRYKENQVKADEQYKGKTVQFTAKVTHVADEYAVVEPFNADVWDWDCDVQICFEDMDDLKKVTEGKMVTIVGECYGQADMYTAKICRAIVKK
;
A
#
# COMPACT_ATOMS: atom_id res chain seq x y z
N ARG A 1 8.09 15.75 -25.55
CA ARG A 1 6.99 14.90 -26.04
C ARG A 1 5.85 15.09 -25.08
N GLY A 2 4.74 15.71 -25.56
CA GLY A 2 3.51 15.79 -24.79
C GLY A 2 2.99 14.37 -24.60
N LEU A 3 2.86 13.95 -23.34
CA LEU A 3 2.23 12.71 -22.96
C LEU A 3 0.74 12.83 -23.33
N GLY A 4 0.33 12.08 -24.36
CA GLY A 4 -1.08 11.87 -24.65
C GLY A 4 -1.77 11.32 -23.41
N ASP A 5 -3.06 11.54 -23.28
CA ASP A 5 -3.91 11.26 -22.16
C ASP A 5 -3.42 10.09 -21.28
N VAL A 6 -2.72 10.43 -20.19
CA VAL A 6 -2.36 9.45 -19.16
C VAL A 6 -3.68 8.98 -18.55
N TYR A 7 -4.00 7.71 -18.77
CA TYR A 7 -5.15 7.11 -18.13
C TYR A 7 -4.98 7.25 -16.62
N LYS A 8 -6.02 7.69 -15.93
CA LYS A 8 -6.02 8.06 -14.50
C LYS A 8 -5.04 7.24 -13.67
N ARG A 9 -4.31 7.92 -12.78
CA ARG A 9 -3.46 7.27 -11.79
C ARG A 9 -4.24 6.25 -11.01
N GLN A 10 -3.66 5.07 -10.87
CA GLN A 10 -4.24 3.93 -10.18
C GLN A 10 -3.26 3.46 -9.11
N THR A 11 -3.77 2.82 -8.07
CA THR A 11 -2.93 1.99 -7.19
C THR A 11 -2.80 0.59 -7.79
N VAL A 12 -1.75 -0.13 -7.41
CA VAL A 12 -1.63 -1.57 -7.74
C VAL A 12 -2.89 -2.31 -7.32
N ASP A 13 -3.42 -2.01 -6.13
CA ASP A 13 -4.65 -2.61 -5.60
C ASP A 13 -5.83 -2.43 -6.57
N THR A 14 -6.01 -1.23 -7.12
CA THR A 14 -7.09 -0.94 -8.07
C THR A 14 -6.92 -1.75 -9.36
N VAL A 15 -5.72 -1.72 -9.94
CA VAL A 15 -5.43 -2.43 -11.20
C VAL A 15 -5.64 -3.93 -11.02
N MET A 16 -5.08 -4.51 -9.94
CA MET A 16 -5.18 -5.93 -9.68
C MET A 16 -6.61 -6.36 -9.33
N THR A 17 -7.35 -5.55 -8.59
CA THR A 17 -8.78 -5.81 -8.31
C THR A 17 -9.61 -5.84 -9.58
N ASP A 18 -9.37 -4.92 -10.51
CA ASP A 18 -10.08 -4.89 -11.79
C ASP A 18 -9.80 -6.17 -12.59
N PHE A 19 -8.52 -6.58 -12.73
CA PHE A 19 -8.16 -7.82 -13.42
C PHE A 19 -8.69 -9.09 -12.72
N LYS A 20 -8.66 -9.14 -11.40
CA LYS A 20 -9.20 -10.26 -10.61
C LYS A 20 -10.71 -10.41 -10.79
N ASN A 21 -11.45 -9.30 -10.84
CA ASN A 21 -12.90 -9.32 -10.92
C ASN A 21 -13.41 -9.57 -12.35
N ASP A 22 -12.79 -8.96 -13.35
CA ASP A 22 -13.19 -9.08 -14.76
C ASP A 22 -12.00 -8.76 -15.67
N ALA A 23 -11.21 -9.79 -15.99
CA ALA A 23 -10.00 -9.66 -16.80
C ALA A 23 -10.28 -9.08 -18.19
N ALA A 24 -11.42 -9.40 -18.82
CA ALA A 24 -11.75 -8.92 -20.14
C ALA A 24 -12.00 -7.40 -20.15
N ASN A 25 -12.80 -6.91 -19.20
CA ASN A 25 -13.04 -5.48 -19.04
C ASN A 25 -11.78 -4.74 -18.56
N ALA A 26 -10.96 -5.36 -17.71
CA ALA A 26 -9.70 -4.76 -17.29
C ALA A 26 -8.71 -4.64 -18.45
N SER A 27 -8.59 -5.67 -19.31
CA SER A 27 -7.79 -5.59 -20.54
C SER A 27 -8.29 -4.48 -21.46
N GLU A 28 -9.59 -4.37 -21.70
CA GLU A 28 -10.15 -3.26 -22.50
C GLU A 28 -9.83 -1.88 -21.87
N LYS A 29 -9.81 -1.82 -20.55
CA LYS A 29 -9.55 -0.58 -19.80
C LYS A 29 -8.08 -0.18 -19.82
N TYR A 30 -7.13 -1.13 -19.74
CA TYR A 30 -5.73 -0.86 -19.46
C TYR A 30 -4.77 -1.25 -20.58
N SER A 31 -5.00 -2.35 -21.33
CA SER A 31 -4.03 -2.89 -22.27
C SER A 31 -3.70 -1.90 -23.38
N ASP A 32 -2.43 -1.84 -23.74
CA ASP A 32 -1.84 -0.91 -24.72
C ASP A 32 -1.98 0.58 -24.37
N LYS A 33 -2.40 0.91 -23.15
CA LYS A 33 -2.53 2.30 -22.69
C LYS A 33 -1.41 2.69 -21.74
N VAL A 34 -1.08 3.98 -21.76
CA VAL A 34 -0.17 4.55 -20.75
C VAL A 34 -0.95 4.71 -19.45
N ILE A 35 -0.45 4.04 -18.41
CA ILE A 35 -1.00 4.11 -17.06
C ILE A 35 0.05 4.60 -16.07
N ALA A 36 -0.40 5.26 -15.02
CA ALA A 36 0.44 5.57 -13.86
C ALA A 36 -0.01 4.70 -12.68
N VAL A 37 0.89 3.86 -12.17
CA VAL A 37 0.59 2.91 -11.09
C VAL A 37 1.44 3.21 -9.87
N THR A 38 0.79 3.31 -8.71
CA THR A 38 1.45 3.48 -7.41
C THR A 38 1.36 2.19 -6.62
N GLY A 39 2.47 1.72 -6.11
CA GLY A 39 2.54 0.52 -5.27
C GLY A 39 3.83 0.42 -4.49
N GLN A 40 3.90 -0.57 -3.61
CA GLN A 40 5.10 -0.85 -2.85
C GLN A 40 6.06 -1.75 -3.64
N VAL A 41 7.35 -1.41 -3.65
CA VAL A 41 8.38 -2.25 -4.26
C VAL A 41 8.47 -3.57 -3.49
N GLY A 42 8.15 -4.67 -4.17
CA GLY A 42 8.17 -6.01 -3.62
C GLY A 42 9.50 -6.70 -3.82
N THR A 43 9.87 -6.98 -5.06
CA THR A 43 11.15 -7.61 -5.42
C THR A 43 11.84 -6.82 -6.51
N ILE A 44 13.16 -6.88 -6.54
CA ILE A 44 13.99 -6.26 -7.58
C ILE A 44 14.74 -7.38 -8.27
N GLN A 45 14.49 -7.53 -9.57
CA GLN A 45 15.11 -8.50 -10.45
C GLN A 45 16.10 -7.80 -11.40
N ASP A 46 16.80 -8.58 -12.23
CA ASP A 46 17.80 -8.03 -13.16
C ASP A 46 17.16 -7.18 -14.28
N GLU A 47 15.91 -7.47 -14.65
CA GLU A 47 15.21 -6.84 -15.78
C GLU A 47 13.96 -6.05 -15.37
N TYR A 48 13.41 -6.29 -14.18
CA TYR A 48 12.19 -5.65 -13.70
C TYR A 48 12.12 -5.56 -12.18
N VAL A 49 11.22 -4.73 -11.70
CA VAL A 49 10.79 -4.74 -10.29
C VAL A 49 9.32 -5.13 -10.20
N THR A 50 8.93 -5.78 -9.11
CA THR A 50 7.51 -5.99 -8.82
C THR A 50 6.99 -4.89 -7.92
N LEU A 51 5.82 -4.36 -8.23
CA LEU A 51 5.02 -3.57 -7.31
C LEU A 51 3.90 -4.46 -6.79
N ARG A 52 3.79 -4.56 -5.49
CA ARG A 52 2.73 -5.35 -4.84
C ARG A 52 1.59 -4.46 -4.35
N ALA A 53 0.41 -5.05 -4.29
CA ALA A 53 -0.74 -4.46 -3.65
C ALA A 53 -0.54 -4.37 -2.14
N TYR A 54 -1.24 -3.43 -1.51
CA TYR A 54 -1.33 -3.37 -0.05
C TYR A 54 -2.45 -4.27 0.49
N ASP A 55 -3.41 -4.64 -0.36
CA ASP A 55 -4.52 -5.52 0.00
C ASP A 55 -4.04 -6.97 0.08
N ASP A 56 -4.21 -7.63 1.24
CA ASP A 56 -3.75 -8.99 1.48
C ASP A 56 -4.49 -10.02 0.60
N ASP A 57 -5.72 -9.74 0.18
CA ASP A 57 -6.45 -10.57 -0.79
C ASP A 57 -5.79 -10.61 -2.18
N LEU A 58 -4.87 -9.70 -2.43
CA LEU A 58 -4.13 -9.56 -3.69
C LEU A 58 -2.65 -9.99 -3.59
N TRP A 59 -2.26 -10.65 -2.51
CA TRP A 59 -0.85 -11.00 -2.22
C TRP A 59 -0.15 -11.86 -3.30
N LEU A 60 -0.93 -12.59 -4.09
CA LEU A 60 -0.42 -13.41 -5.21
C LEU A 60 -0.26 -12.62 -6.52
N TYR A 61 -0.76 -11.39 -6.57
CA TYR A 61 -0.80 -10.62 -7.80
C TYR A 61 0.14 -9.43 -7.71
N ASN A 62 0.95 -9.23 -8.74
CA ASN A 62 1.91 -8.15 -8.79
C ASN A 62 1.77 -7.37 -10.10
N VAL A 63 2.26 -6.15 -10.08
CA VAL A 63 2.55 -5.41 -11.31
C VAL A 63 4.06 -5.52 -11.55
N ASN A 64 4.44 -6.18 -12.64
CA ASN A 64 5.82 -6.27 -13.08
C ASN A 64 6.18 -5.02 -13.91
N VAL A 65 7.19 -4.31 -13.47
CA VAL A 65 7.60 -3.02 -14.03
C VAL A 65 8.90 -3.17 -14.78
N TYR A 66 8.85 -3.04 -16.09
CA TYR A 66 10.01 -3.08 -16.99
C TYR A 66 10.42 -1.65 -17.37
N MET A 67 11.55 -1.20 -16.83
CA MET A 67 12.02 0.18 -17.03
C MET A 67 12.46 0.44 -18.48
N GLU A 68 12.21 1.62 -19.01
CA GLU A 68 12.76 2.05 -20.30
C GLU A 68 14.30 2.09 -20.25
N ASN A 69 14.86 2.46 -19.11
CA ASN A 69 16.27 2.43 -18.82
C ASN A 69 16.56 1.53 -17.61
N ASN A 70 17.15 0.36 -17.84
CA ASN A 70 17.46 -0.60 -16.77
C ASN A 70 18.39 -0.05 -15.66
N GLN A 71 19.13 1.06 -15.92
CA GLN A 71 19.89 1.71 -14.86
C GLN A 71 19.00 2.29 -13.75
N ASP A 72 17.75 2.57 -14.07
CA ASP A 72 16.78 3.09 -13.10
C ASP A 72 16.35 2.03 -12.07
N LEU A 73 16.53 0.74 -12.36
CA LEU A 73 16.33 -0.34 -11.37
C LEU A 73 17.12 -0.14 -10.08
N LYS A 74 18.32 0.48 -10.18
CA LYS A 74 19.17 0.76 -9.02
C LYS A 74 18.64 1.85 -8.09
N LYS A 75 17.60 2.58 -8.50
CA LYS A 75 16.99 3.62 -7.69
C LYS A 75 15.94 3.06 -6.72
N PHE A 76 15.47 1.83 -6.96
CA PHE A 76 14.47 1.19 -6.11
C PHE A 76 15.09 0.54 -4.88
N LYS A 77 14.33 0.56 -3.79
CA LYS A 77 14.57 -0.26 -2.59
C LYS A 77 13.29 -1.03 -2.28
N VAL A 78 13.44 -2.28 -1.86
CA VAL A 78 12.31 -3.09 -1.40
C VAL A 78 11.60 -2.39 -0.24
N GLY A 79 10.28 -2.33 -0.30
CA GLY A 79 9.45 -1.66 0.69
C GLY A 79 9.11 -0.20 0.38
N ASP A 80 9.87 0.49 -0.48
CA ASP A 80 9.56 1.87 -0.87
C ASP A 80 8.25 1.93 -1.68
N THR A 81 7.46 2.98 -1.47
CA THR A 81 6.31 3.28 -2.33
C THR A 81 6.76 4.13 -3.52
N VAL A 82 6.40 3.70 -4.71
CA VAL A 82 6.78 4.40 -5.95
C VAL A 82 5.57 4.54 -6.88
N THR A 83 5.60 5.58 -7.70
CA THR A 83 4.68 5.73 -8.83
C THR A 83 5.47 5.56 -10.12
N ILE A 84 5.00 4.64 -10.94
CA ILE A 84 5.60 4.31 -12.24
C ILE A 84 4.60 4.68 -13.33
N GLU A 85 5.09 5.25 -14.40
CA GLU A 85 4.33 5.49 -15.62
C GLU A 85 4.88 4.63 -16.75
N GLY A 86 4.00 3.91 -17.44
CA GLY A 86 4.39 3.01 -18.51
C GLY A 86 3.20 2.49 -19.30
N VAL A 87 3.47 1.71 -20.34
CA VAL A 87 2.43 1.06 -21.16
C VAL A 87 2.04 -0.25 -20.51
N CYS A 88 0.78 -0.37 -20.14
CA CYS A 88 0.23 -1.62 -19.62
C CYS A 88 0.16 -2.66 -20.76
N ASP A 89 0.74 -3.81 -20.50
CA ASP A 89 0.50 -5.03 -21.30
C ASP A 89 -0.69 -5.80 -20.69
N ASP A 90 -0.97 -6.97 -21.18
CA ASP A 90 -1.99 -7.83 -20.60
C ASP A 90 -1.43 -8.62 -19.39
N THR A 91 -2.29 -9.40 -18.72
CA THR A 91 -1.86 -10.30 -17.66
C THR A 91 -1.05 -11.47 -18.23
N ASP A 92 -0.06 -11.91 -17.47
CA ASP A 92 0.63 -13.17 -17.75
C ASP A 92 -0.20 -14.40 -17.33
N LEU A 93 0.37 -15.61 -17.52
CA LEU A 93 -0.28 -16.88 -17.18
C LEU A 93 -0.54 -17.05 -15.66
N PHE A 94 0.11 -16.25 -14.82
CA PHE A 94 -0.01 -16.31 -13.36
C PHE A 94 -0.92 -15.19 -12.81
N GLY A 95 -1.39 -14.29 -13.66
CA GLY A 95 -2.26 -13.19 -13.31
C GLY A 95 -1.53 -11.90 -12.93
N ASP A 96 -0.19 -11.86 -13.05
CA ASP A 96 0.58 -10.63 -12.90
C ASP A 96 0.37 -9.70 -14.11
N VAL A 97 0.37 -8.39 -13.88
CA VAL A 97 0.23 -7.39 -14.93
C VAL A 97 1.59 -6.81 -15.29
N ASP A 98 1.95 -6.89 -16.56
CA ASP A 98 3.19 -6.29 -17.07
C ASP A 98 2.97 -4.84 -17.47
N VAL A 99 3.84 -3.95 -17.00
CA VAL A 99 3.92 -2.56 -17.46
C VAL A 99 5.30 -2.31 -18.04
N LYS A 100 5.34 -1.90 -19.31
CA LYS A 100 6.58 -1.80 -20.11
C LYS A 100 6.94 -0.34 -20.42
N LYS A 101 8.21 -0.12 -20.78
CA LYS A 101 8.76 1.21 -21.09
C LYS A 101 8.53 2.21 -19.96
N CYS A 102 8.74 1.74 -18.74
CA CYS A 102 8.42 2.49 -17.55
C CYS A 102 9.43 3.59 -17.25
N VAL A 103 8.92 4.69 -16.72
CA VAL A 103 9.70 5.75 -16.10
C VAL A 103 9.19 5.99 -14.67
N ILE A 104 10.09 6.40 -13.78
CA ILE A 104 9.70 6.81 -12.44
C ILE A 104 9.00 8.17 -12.56
N ALA A 105 7.75 8.24 -12.15
CA ALA A 105 6.96 9.46 -12.17
C ALA A 105 7.20 10.29 -10.91
N ASP A 106 8.38 10.88 -10.76
CA ASP A 106 8.83 11.61 -9.55
C ASP A 106 7.86 12.69 -9.06
N GLN A 107 6.96 13.17 -9.88
CA GLN A 107 6.05 14.29 -9.57
C GLN A 107 4.65 13.84 -9.16
N PHE A 108 4.38 12.54 -9.04
CA PHE A 108 3.02 12.05 -9.09
C PHE A 108 2.61 11.04 -8.01
N ALA A 109 3.48 10.70 -7.07
CA ALA A 109 3.01 10.02 -5.87
C ALA A 109 1.96 10.92 -5.20
N THR A 110 0.70 10.52 -5.21
CA THR A 110 -0.29 11.15 -4.36
C THR A 110 0.09 10.80 -2.93
N VAL A 111 0.89 11.66 -2.33
CA VAL A 111 1.24 11.54 -0.91
C VAL A 111 -0.09 11.65 -0.14
N PRO A 112 -0.39 10.74 0.80
CA PRO A 112 -1.53 10.90 1.68
C PRO A 112 -1.51 12.27 2.34
N ASP A 113 -2.67 12.88 2.54
CA ASP A 113 -2.77 14.14 3.29
C ASP A 113 -2.49 13.88 4.77
N TYR A 114 -1.20 13.82 5.12
CA TYR A 114 -0.76 13.57 6.49
C TYR A 114 -1.13 14.71 7.46
N ASP A 115 -1.24 15.95 6.97
CA ASP A 115 -1.58 17.08 7.81
C ASP A 115 -3.10 17.19 8.06
N GLY A 116 -3.91 16.81 7.08
CA GLY A 116 -5.36 16.69 7.19
C GLY A 116 -5.85 15.38 7.80
N ALA A 117 -4.96 14.51 8.28
CA ALA A 117 -5.30 13.21 8.81
C ALA A 117 -6.34 13.26 9.94
N GLN A 118 -7.35 12.40 9.86
CA GLN A 118 -8.34 12.23 10.91
C GLN A 118 -7.68 11.68 12.18
N LYS A 119 -7.64 12.49 13.26
CA LYS A 119 -7.13 12.04 14.55
C LYS A 119 -8.13 11.11 15.21
N VAL A 120 -7.72 9.89 15.51
CA VAL A 120 -8.54 8.86 16.14
C VAL A 120 -7.84 8.31 17.38
N LYS A 121 -8.62 7.87 18.38
CA LYS A 121 -8.06 7.08 19.48
C LYS A 121 -7.97 5.63 18.99
N ILE A 122 -6.79 5.02 19.11
CA ILE A 122 -6.58 3.64 18.64
C ILE A 122 -7.60 2.65 19.24
N ASN A 123 -7.96 2.82 20.53
CA ASN A 123 -8.97 1.99 21.19
C ASN A 123 -10.35 2.10 20.52
N ASP A 124 -10.77 3.33 20.17
CA ASP A 124 -12.07 3.55 19.51
C ASP A 124 -12.05 3.03 18.08
N PHE A 125 -10.92 3.17 17.38
CA PHE A 125 -10.68 2.66 16.04
C PHE A 125 -10.81 1.13 15.99
N VAL A 126 -10.04 0.42 16.83
CA VAL A 126 -10.06 -1.05 16.91
C VAL A 126 -11.44 -1.54 17.35
N LYS A 127 -12.03 -0.92 18.38
CA LYS A 127 -13.38 -1.28 18.84
C LYS A 127 -14.42 -1.18 17.71
N ARG A 128 -14.31 -0.15 16.87
CA ARG A 128 -15.25 0.04 15.75
C ARG A 128 -15.17 -1.10 14.73
N TYR A 129 -13.95 -1.55 14.41
CA TYR A 129 -13.73 -2.70 13.52
C TYR A 129 -14.28 -3.99 14.14
N LYS A 130 -14.05 -4.24 15.43
CA LYS A 130 -14.56 -5.41 16.15
C LYS A 130 -16.10 -5.44 16.20
N GLU A 131 -16.73 -4.30 16.43
CA GLU A 131 -18.20 -4.22 16.52
C GLU A 131 -18.86 -4.39 15.16
N ASN A 132 -18.34 -3.78 14.12
CA ASN A 132 -18.91 -3.83 12.78
C ASN A 132 -17.93 -3.36 11.72
N GLN A 133 -17.28 -4.31 11.05
CA GLN A 133 -16.29 -4.06 9.99
C GLN A 133 -16.85 -3.14 8.89
N VAL A 134 -18.05 -3.41 8.38
CA VAL A 134 -18.64 -2.63 7.27
C VAL A 134 -18.77 -1.16 7.64
N LYS A 135 -19.25 -0.87 8.85
CA LYS A 135 -19.37 0.51 9.33
C LYS A 135 -18.01 1.15 9.63
N ALA A 136 -17.02 0.36 10.04
CA ALA A 136 -15.67 0.85 10.23
C ALA A 136 -15.02 1.21 8.89
N ASP A 137 -15.18 0.37 7.86
CA ASP A 137 -14.70 0.64 6.51
C ASP A 137 -15.37 1.89 5.91
N GLU A 138 -16.68 2.06 6.02
CA GLU A 138 -17.37 3.30 5.62
C GLU A 138 -16.79 4.56 6.29
N GLN A 139 -16.36 4.41 7.53
CA GLN A 139 -15.82 5.52 8.32
C GLN A 139 -14.35 5.80 8.03
N TYR A 140 -13.51 4.77 7.82
CA TYR A 140 -12.05 4.90 7.83
C TYR A 140 -11.36 4.46 6.55
N LYS A 141 -11.86 3.46 5.81
CA LYS A 141 -11.20 2.91 4.62
C LYS A 141 -11.00 3.98 3.55
N GLY A 142 -9.79 4.05 3.00
CA GLY A 142 -9.37 5.05 2.02
C GLY A 142 -9.14 6.45 2.60
N LYS A 143 -9.16 6.62 3.93
CA LYS A 143 -8.87 7.90 4.58
C LYS A 143 -7.56 7.85 5.33
N THR A 144 -6.88 9.00 5.37
CA THR A 144 -5.68 9.16 6.19
C THR A 144 -6.09 9.32 7.66
N VAL A 145 -5.57 8.45 8.52
CA VAL A 145 -5.83 8.46 9.96
C VAL A 145 -4.54 8.67 10.75
N GLN A 146 -4.66 9.30 11.91
CA GLN A 146 -3.56 9.49 12.86
C GLN A 146 -3.95 8.95 14.22
N PHE A 147 -3.09 8.14 14.81
CA PHE A 147 -3.23 7.65 16.18
C PHE A 147 -1.88 7.40 16.85
N THR A 148 -1.91 7.26 18.17
CA THR A 148 -0.76 6.81 18.97
C THR A 148 -1.07 5.44 19.53
N ALA A 149 -0.14 4.49 19.35
CA ALA A 149 -0.30 3.09 19.76
C ALA A 149 1.02 2.52 20.28
N LYS A 150 0.95 1.38 20.96
CA LYS A 150 2.14 0.64 21.40
C LYS A 150 2.58 -0.33 20.33
N VAL A 151 3.87 -0.31 19.98
CA VAL A 151 4.46 -1.29 19.06
C VAL A 151 4.60 -2.64 19.77
N THR A 152 4.01 -3.67 19.20
CA THR A 152 4.09 -5.05 19.73
C THR A 152 5.08 -5.90 18.98
N HIS A 153 5.23 -5.64 17.66
CA HIS A 153 6.16 -6.38 16.83
C HIS A 153 6.73 -5.50 15.72
N VAL A 154 7.99 -5.74 15.36
CA VAL A 154 8.66 -5.12 14.20
C VAL A 154 9.21 -6.22 13.32
N ALA A 155 8.66 -6.35 12.12
CA ALA A 155 9.12 -7.26 11.08
C ALA A 155 10.03 -6.53 10.07
N ASP A 156 10.49 -7.23 9.03
CA ASP A 156 11.40 -6.66 8.03
C ASP A 156 10.73 -5.56 7.19
N GLU A 157 9.40 -5.62 7.00
CA GLU A 157 8.68 -4.72 6.09
C GLU A 157 7.49 -3.99 6.75
N TYR A 158 7.12 -4.34 7.98
CA TYR A 158 5.99 -3.74 8.67
C TYR A 158 6.18 -3.74 10.19
N ALA A 159 5.37 -2.99 10.89
CA ALA A 159 5.22 -3.10 12.33
C ALA A 159 3.78 -3.48 12.69
N VAL A 160 3.60 -4.05 13.88
CA VAL A 160 2.29 -4.29 14.49
C VAL A 160 2.16 -3.43 15.71
N VAL A 161 1.00 -2.81 15.85
CA VAL A 161 0.67 -1.96 17.00
C VAL A 161 -0.65 -2.39 17.62
N GLU A 162 -0.78 -2.16 18.93
CA GLU A 162 -1.97 -2.47 19.70
C GLU A 162 -2.52 -1.23 20.43
N PRO A 163 -3.82 -1.24 20.81
CA PRO A 163 -4.38 -0.23 21.70
C PRO A 163 -3.64 -0.15 23.03
N PHE A 164 -3.63 1.05 23.61
CA PHE A 164 -3.15 1.21 24.98
C PHE A 164 -4.07 0.45 25.95
N ASN A 165 -3.50 -0.41 26.81
CA ASN A 165 -4.21 -1.30 27.72
C ASN A 165 -5.07 -2.40 27.04
N ALA A 166 -4.68 -2.90 25.86
CA ALA A 166 -5.24 -4.15 25.36
C ALA A 166 -4.93 -5.29 26.36
N ASP A 167 -5.94 -6.09 26.69
CA ASP A 167 -5.72 -7.30 27.48
C ASP A 167 -4.81 -8.26 26.70
N VAL A 168 -3.81 -8.84 27.37
CA VAL A 168 -2.78 -9.72 26.76
C VAL A 168 -3.38 -10.91 25.99
N TRP A 169 -4.66 -11.20 26.20
CA TRP A 169 -5.39 -12.31 25.58
C TRP A 169 -6.30 -11.89 24.42
N ASP A 170 -6.34 -10.59 24.07
CA ASP A 170 -7.20 -10.09 23.00
C ASP A 170 -6.39 -10.01 21.70
N TRP A 171 -6.16 -11.17 21.08
CA TRP A 171 -5.41 -11.37 19.83
C TRP A 171 -6.00 -10.62 18.62
N ASP A 172 -7.24 -10.13 18.76
CA ASP A 172 -7.96 -9.44 17.67
C ASP A 172 -7.81 -7.92 17.74
N CYS A 173 -6.81 -7.38 18.42
CA CYS A 173 -6.62 -5.92 18.58
C CYS A 173 -5.48 -5.35 17.75
N ASP A 174 -4.75 -6.19 17.06
CA ASP A 174 -3.54 -5.81 16.33
C ASP A 174 -3.86 -5.02 15.06
N VAL A 175 -3.11 -3.95 14.82
CA VAL A 175 -3.15 -3.17 13.60
C VAL A 175 -1.81 -3.26 12.90
N GLN A 176 -1.82 -3.71 11.65
CA GLN A 176 -0.64 -3.79 10.81
C GLN A 176 -0.31 -2.40 10.23
N ILE A 177 0.96 -2.01 10.28
CA ILE A 177 1.46 -0.74 9.77
C ILE A 177 2.51 -0.99 8.69
N CYS A 178 2.17 -0.65 7.45
CA CYS A 178 3.09 -0.67 6.30
C CYS A 178 3.56 0.77 6.04
N PHE A 179 4.85 1.01 6.15
CA PHE A 179 5.41 2.36 6.06
C PHE A 179 5.59 2.82 4.61
N GLU A 180 5.49 4.13 4.39
CA GLU A 180 5.77 4.77 3.10
C GLU A 180 7.27 4.68 2.74
N ASP A 181 8.13 4.80 3.75
CA ASP A 181 9.58 4.68 3.64
C ASP A 181 10.10 3.76 4.76
N MET A 182 10.98 2.84 4.41
CA MET A 182 11.64 1.93 5.35
C MET A 182 12.47 2.66 6.41
N ASP A 183 12.85 3.91 6.18
CA ASP A 183 13.51 4.72 7.20
C ASP A 183 12.55 5.10 8.34
N ASP A 184 11.23 5.12 8.10
CA ASP A 184 10.24 5.29 9.16
C ASP A 184 10.06 4.00 9.98
N LEU A 185 10.13 2.83 9.36
CA LEU A 185 10.14 1.55 10.09
C LEU A 185 11.33 1.46 11.06
N LYS A 186 12.50 1.95 10.70
CA LYS A 186 13.70 1.97 11.57
C LYS A 186 13.55 2.86 12.80
N LYS A 187 12.58 3.79 12.81
CA LYS A 187 12.30 4.69 13.95
C LYS A 187 11.42 4.05 15.02
N VAL A 188 10.73 2.95 14.69
CA VAL A 188 9.87 2.26 15.65
C VAL A 188 10.64 1.21 16.44
N THR A 189 10.21 0.98 17.65
CA THR A 189 10.87 0.03 18.56
C THR A 189 9.79 -0.71 19.35
N GLU A 190 9.90 -2.03 19.42
CA GLU A 190 8.98 -2.87 20.21
C GLU A 190 8.89 -2.39 21.65
N GLY A 191 7.68 -2.44 22.19
CA GLY A 191 7.35 -2.00 23.54
C GLY A 191 7.22 -0.48 23.70
N LYS A 192 7.53 0.32 22.70
CA LYS A 192 7.43 1.78 22.75
C LYS A 192 6.13 2.29 22.14
N MET A 193 5.72 3.47 22.60
CA MET A 193 4.61 4.22 21.98
C MET A 193 5.11 4.94 20.74
N VAL A 194 4.31 4.91 19.69
CA VAL A 194 4.58 5.60 18.42
C VAL A 194 3.32 6.32 17.95
N THR A 195 3.49 7.49 17.35
CA THR A 195 2.42 8.19 16.63
C THR A 195 2.56 7.90 15.15
N ILE A 196 1.54 7.26 14.59
CA ILE A 196 1.46 6.85 13.19
C ILE A 196 0.44 7.71 12.47
N VAL A 197 0.76 8.10 11.24
CA VAL A 197 -0.16 8.71 10.28
C VAL A 197 -0.08 7.91 9.00
N GLY A 198 -1.21 7.42 8.47
CA GLY A 198 -1.23 6.63 7.24
C GLY A 198 -2.63 6.42 6.72
N GLU A 199 -2.72 5.84 5.54
CA GLU A 199 -3.98 5.54 4.88
C GLU A 199 -4.56 4.21 5.40
N CYS A 200 -5.85 4.21 5.75
CA CYS A 200 -6.54 3.02 6.22
C CYS A 200 -7.00 2.15 5.03
N TYR A 201 -6.52 0.92 4.97
CA TYR A 201 -6.88 -0.05 3.92
C TYR A 201 -8.03 -0.98 4.34
N GLY A 202 -8.53 -0.84 5.57
CA GLY A 202 -9.61 -1.67 6.09
C GLY A 202 -9.10 -2.84 6.92
N GLN A 203 -9.93 -3.86 7.08
CA GLN A 203 -9.55 -5.09 7.79
C GLN A 203 -8.54 -5.89 6.96
N ALA A 204 -7.60 -6.55 7.64
CA ALA A 204 -6.64 -7.48 7.06
C ALA A 204 -6.81 -8.87 7.68
N ASP A 205 -6.46 -9.93 6.95
CA ASP A 205 -6.76 -11.34 7.32
C ASP A 205 -6.38 -11.74 8.74
N MET A 206 -5.21 -11.32 9.21
CA MET A 206 -4.69 -11.65 10.55
C MET A 206 -4.73 -10.48 11.53
N TYR A 207 -5.19 -9.31 11.09
CA TYR A 207 -5.16 -8.07 11.86
C TYR A 207 -6.54 -7.41 11.87
N THR A 208 -6.83 -6.64 12.92
CA THR A 208 -8.07 -5.86 13.00
C THR A 208 -8.18 -4.85 11.87
N ALA A 209 -7.07 -4.23 11.50
CA ALA A 209 -7.00 -3.31 10.38
C ALA A 209 -5.57 -3.19 9.86
N LYS A 210 -5.44 -2.66 8.64
CA LYS A 210 -4.17 -2.37 7.98
C LYS A 210 -4.06 -0.88 7.67
N ILE A 211 -2.97 -0.27 8.06
CA ILE A 211 -2.62 1.12 7.75
C ILE A 211 -1.39 1.09 6.85
N CYS A 212 -1.52 1.64 5.66
CA CYS A 212 -0.43 1.67 4.68
C CYS A 212 0.02 3.09 4.39
N ARG A 213 1.14 3.18 3.67
CA ARG A 213 1.77 4.47 3.35
C ARG A 213 1.98 5.31 4.60
N ALA A 214 2.33 4.64 5.70
CA ALA A 214 2.40 5.25 7.01
C ALA A 214 3.74 5.98 7.21
N ILE A 215 3.69 7.05 7.98
CA ILE A 215 4.87 7.76 8.48
C ILE A 215 4.83 7.82 10.01
N VAL A 216 6.01 7.94 10.60
CA VAL A 216 6.16 8.24 12.03
C VAL A 216 6.09 9.74 12.23
N LYS A 217 5.08 10.23 12.95
CA LYS A 217 4.97 11.65 13.30
C LYS A 217 5.79 11.94 14.54
N LYS A 218 6.60 13.00 14.48
CA LYS A 218 7.39 13.50 15.62
C LYS A 218 6.51 14.24 16.63
#